data_8faead29193d8188e10af827fd40df85
#
_entry.id   8faead29193d8188e10af827fd40df85
#
_cell.length_a   1.000
_cell.length_b   1.000
_cell.length_c   1.000
_cell.angle_alpha   90.00
_cell.angle_beta   90.00
_cell.angle_gamma   90.00
#
_symmetry.space_group_name_H-M   'P 1'
#
loop_
_entity.id
_entity.type
_entity.pdbx_description
1 polymer ?
#
loop_
_entity_poly.entity_id
_entity_poly.type
_entity_poly.pdbx_seq_one_letter_code
_entity_poly.pdbx_strand_id
1 'polypeptide(L)'
;MMCFWIMFSLVIALIIVLAIVKKSESVYKGKPEEWNQMQGKIVRFAADETEKENADGVRGHLEAIGVSSYQAGIYERYIKRLLDILLSLGGLLVLSPVFLFLTVWILLDDPGPVLFTQKRIGKDKQYFKLHKFRSMKMCTPHDRPTHMLDNPEQYITKSGKFIRNHSLDELPQIWDILIGNMSIIGPRPALWNQDLLTAERDKYGANDIKPGLTGWAQINGRDELEITEKARLDGEYKKKLSFSFDLKCFLGSFKVFTGDDSVVEGKLTKGGAKEK
;
A
#
# COMPACT_ATOMS: atom_id res chain seq x y z
N MET A 1 17.68 20.12 29.79
CA MET A 1 17.67 18.70 30.21
C MET A 1 16.43 17.95 29.70
N MET A 2 15.20 18.45 29.89
CA MET A 2 13.96 17.78 29.46
C MET A 2 13.95 17.46 27.96
N CYS A 3 14.30 18.40 27.07
CA CYS A 3 14.35 18.16 25.61
C CYS A 3 15.34 17.05 25.22
N PHE A 4 16.48 16.94 25.94
CA PHE A 4 17.47 15.89 25.70
C PHE A 4 16.89 14.50 26.01
N TRP A 5 16.19 14.34 27.13
CA TRP A 5 15.55 13.07 27.51
C TRP A 5 14.41 12.69 26.57
N ILE A 6 13.63 13.66 26.09
CA ILE A 6 12.57 13.42 25.10
C ILE A 6 13.20 12.92 23.79
N MET A 7 14.22 13.62 23.27
CA MET A 7 14.92 13.20 22.05
C MET A 7 15.56 11.82 22.20
N PHE A 8 16.18 11.54 23.34
CA PHE A 8 16.80 10.25 23.63
C PHE A 8 15.73 9.11 23.65
N SER A 9 14.59 9.35 24.27
CA SER A 9 13.47 8.39 24.31
C SER A 9 12.92 8.10 22.91
N LEU A 10 12.77 9.15 22.08
CA LEU A 10 12.30 9.01 20.69
C LEU A 10 13.29 8.21 19.84
N VAL A 11 14.59 8.44 20.02
CA VAL A 11 15.63 7.67 19.30
C VAL A 11 15.62 6.21 19.71
N ILE A 12 15.48 5.90 21.01
CA ILE A 12 15.36 4.51 21.49
C ILE A 12 14.10 3.86 20.89
N ALA A 13 12.95 4.55 20.96
CA ALA A 13 11.71 4.03 20.38
C ALA A 13 11.87 3.78 18.88
N LEU A 14 12.53 4.67 18.15
CA LEU A 14 12.83 4.48 16.73
C LEU A 14 13.71 3.25 16.50
N ILE A 15 14.77 3.05 17.28
CA ILE A 15 15.65 1.86 17.16
C ILE A 15 14.84 0.57 17.37
N ILE A 16 13.95 0.55 18.36
CA ILE A 16 13.07 -0.61 18.60
C ILE A 16 12.14 -0.84 17.41
N VAL A 17 11.51 0.21 16.88
CA VAL A 17 10.65 0.11 15.68
C VAL A 17 11.43 -0.46 14.49
N LEU A 18 12.63 0.07 14.21
CA LEU A 18 13.48 -0.42 13.14
C LEU A 18 13.88 -1.88 13.31
N ALA A 19 14.17 -2.31 14.56
CA ALA A 19 14.46 -3.70 14.87
C ALA A 19 13.25 -4.61 14.62
N ILE A 20 12.03 -4.17 14.98
CA ILE A 20 10.79 -4.90 14.73
C ILE A 20 10.53 -5.03 13.22
N VAL A 21 10.67 -3.94 12.47
CA VAL A 21 10.50 -3.95 11.01
C VAL A 21 11.49 -4.89 10.35
N LYS A 22 12.77 -4.83 10.75
CA LYS A 22 13.82 -5.71 10.22
C LYS A 22 13.57 -7.19 10.53
N LYS A 23 12.95 -7.51 11.67
CA LYS A 23 12.63 -8.88 12.09
C LYS A 23 11.32 -9.39 11.50
N SER A 24 10.55 -8.57 10.76
CA SER A 24 9.29 -9.01 10.17
C SER A 24 9.54 -10.16 9.19
N GLU A 25 8.91 -11.31 9.42
CA GLU A 25 8.99 -12.44 8.51
C GLU A 25 8.08 -12.22 7.31
N SER A 26 8.57 -12.59 6.14
CA SER A 26 7.76 -12.57 4.91
C SER A 26 6.92 -13.83 4.82
N VAL A 27 5.65 -13.65 4.57
CA VAL A 27 4.73 -14.74 4.23
C VAL A 27 5.13 -15.43 2.91
N TYR A 28 5.78 -14.69 2.02
CA TYR A 28 6.20 -15.19 0.70
C TYR A 28 7.64 -15.70 0.74
N LYS A 29 7.81 -17.02 0.51
CA LYS A 29 9.10 -17.72 0.49
C LYS A 29 9.68 -17.91 -0.92
N GLY A 30 9.07 -17.31 -1.96
CA GLY A 30 9.54 -17.43 -3.34
C GLY A 30 10.94 -16.83 -3.57
N LYS A 31 11.67 -17.34 -4.57
CA LYS A 31 12.98 -16.78 -4.95
C LYS A 31 12.79 -15.39 -5.57
N PRO A 32 13.70 -14.43 -5.32
CA PRO A 32 13.62 -13.09 -5.88
C PRO A 32 13.51 -13.05 -7.42
N GLU A 33 14.12 -14.00 -8.11
CA GLU A 33 14.10 -14.12 -9.58
C GLU A 33 12.69 -14.43 -10.11
N GLU A 34 11.89 -15.19 -9.36
CA GLU A 34 10.49 -15.49 -9.70
C GLU A 34 9.56 -14.28 -9.49
N TRP A 35 10.02 -13.29 -8.73
CA TRP A 35 9.21 -12.15 -8.34
C TRP A 35 9.19 -11.02 -9.37
N ASN A 36 10.10 -11.02 -10.33
CA ASN A 36 10.31 -9.85 -11.20
C ASN A 36 10.18 -10.18 -12.69
N GLN A 37 9.41 -11.19 -13.05
CA GLN A 37 9.26 -11.63 -14.45
C GLN A 37 8.76 -10.51 -15.39
N MET A 38 7.91 -9.59 -14.89
CA MET A 38 7.34 -8.49 -15.67
C MET A 38 8.05 -7.15 -15.43
N GLN A 39 9.16 -7.14 -14.68
CA GLN A 39 9.89 -5.92 -14.39
C GLN A 39 10.39 -5.23 -15.68
N GLY A 40 10.11 -3.92 -15.78
CA GLY A 40 10.52 -3.08 -16.93
C GLY A 40 9.80 -3.38 -18.24
N LYS A 41 8.91 -4.36 -18.28
CA LYS A 41 8.13 -4.69 -19.48
C LYS A 41 6.82 -3.92 -19.52
N ILE A 42 6.32 -3.62 -20.71
CA ILE A 42 4.94 -3.19 -20.93
C ILE A 42 4.10 -4.45 -21.03
N VAL A 43 2.99 -4.51 -20.29
CA VAL A 43 2.16 -5.71 -20.22
C VAL A 43 0.72 -5.44 -20.66
N ARG A 44 0.07 -6.48 -21.15
CA ARG A 44 -1.38 -6.52 -21.35
C ARG A 44 -1.98 -7.68 -20.57
N PHE A 45 -3.25 -7.61 -20.30
CA PHE A 45 -4.01 -8.72 -19.73
C PHE A 45 -4.51 -9.63 -20.87
N ALA A 46 -4.19 -10.92 -20.77
CA ALA A 46 -4.72 -11.98 -21.63
C ALA A 46 -5.74 -12.78 -20.83
N ALA A 47 -7.01 -12.72 -21.25
CA ALA A 47 -8.06 -13.49 -20.61
C ALA A 47 -7.90 -14.99 -20.95
N ASP A 48 -7.97 -15.85 -19.92
CA ASP A 48 -7.92 -17.30 -20.06
C ASP A 48 -8.84 -17.95 -19.03
N GLU A 49 -9.92 -18.53 -19.49
CA GLU A 49 -10.94 -19.17 -18.64
C GLU A 49 -10.43 -20.42 -17.92
N THR A 50 -9.32 -21.00 -18.39
CA THR A 50 -8.70 -22.19 -17.79
C THR A 50 -7.88 -21.87 -16.55
N GLU A 51 -7.50 -20.59 -16.36
CA GLU A 51 -6.73 -20.14 -15.21
C GLU A 51 -7.59 -19.87 -13.98
N LYS A 52 -6.92 -19.77 -12.84
CA LYS A 52 -7.57 -19.41 -11.57
C LYS A 52 -7.93 -17.94 -11.57
N GLU A 53 -9.04 -17.63 -10.93
CA GLU A 53 -9.46 -16.26 -10.68
C GLU A 53 -8.41 -15.51 -9.86
N ASN A 54 -7.99 -14.35 -10.37
CA ASN A 54 -7.01 -13.48 -9.71
C ASN A 54 -7.67 -12.51 -8.71
N ALA A 55 -6.89 -11.62 -8.09
CA ALA A 55 -7.40 -10.68 -7.09
C ALA A 55 -8.29 -9.56 -7.67
N ASP A 56 -8.39 -9.44 -8.98
CA ASP A 56 -9.32 -8.53 -9.68
C ASP A 56 -10.65 -9.22 -10.01
N GLY A 57 -10.82 -10.50 -9.65
CA GLY A 57 -12.04 -11.27 -9.92
C GLY A 57 -12.15 -11.73 -11.37
N VAL A 58 -11.04 -11.79 -12.11
CA VAL A 58 -11.00 -12.23 -13.51
C VAL A 58 -9.99 -13.37 -13.70
N ARG A 59 -10.14 -14.14 -14.78
CA ARG A 59 -9.24 -15.23 -15.13
C ARG A 59 -8.35 -14.83 -16.28
N GLY A 60 -7.06 -15.09 -16.15
CA GLY A 60 -6.05 -14.75 -17.13
C GLY A 60 -4.74 -14.32 -16.48
N HIS A 61 -3.79 -13.92 -17.31
CA HIS A 61 -2.44 -13.58 -16.91
C HIS A 61 -1.89 -12.34 -17.65
N LEU A 62 -0.71 -11.87 -17.20
CA LEU A 62 0.01 -10.79 -17.86
C LEU A 62 0.88 -11.33 -18.98
N GLU A 63 0.76 -10.75 -20.16
CA GLU A 63 1.65 -10.96 -21.30
C GLU A 63 2.52 -9.71 -21.53
N ALA A 64 3.82 -9.91 -21.71
CA ALA A 64 4.73 -8.84 -22.08
C ALA A 64 4.60 -8.51 -23.56
N ILE A 65 4.34 -7.24 -23.88
CA ILE A 65 4.19 -6.73 -25.26
C ILE A 65 5.26 -5.73 -25.65
N GLY A 66 6.14 -5.33 -24.75
CA GLY A 66 7.21 -4.38 -25.00
C GLY A 66 8.06 -4.10 -23.78
N VAL A 67 8.95 -3.13 -23.89
CA VAL A 67 9.82 -2.66 -22.79
C VAL A 67 9.53 -1.19 -22.54
N SER A 68 9.40 -0.79 -21.27
CA SER A 68 9.21 0.61 -20.91
C SER A 68 10.50 1.40 -21.15
N SER A 69 10.39 2.54 -21.83
CA SER A 69 11.49 3.48 -22.03
C SER A 69 11.40 4.70 -21.11
N TYR A 70 10.58 4.62 -20.06
CA TYR A 70 10.35 5.74 -19.15
C TYR A 70 11.63 6.16 -18.43
N GLN A 71 11.86 7.47 -18.42
CA GLN A 71 12.95 8.09 -17.64
C GLN A 71 12.36 9.10 -16.67
N ALA A 72 12.70 8.92 -15.39
CA ALA A 72 12.26 9.83 -14.33
C ALA A 72 12.84 11.23 -14.52
N GLY A 73 11.99 12.25 -14.47
CA GLY A 73 12.41 13.64 -14.49
C GLY A 73 13.17 14.07 -13.23
N ILE A 74 13.78 15.27 -13.27
CA ILE A 74 14.58 15.83 -12.16
C ILE A 74 13.74 15.89 -10.86
N TYR A 75 12.48 16.33 -10.95
CA TYR A 75 11.58 16.39 -9.80
C TYR A 75 11.42 15.02 -9.14
N GLU A 76 11.06 13.98 -9.91
CA GLU A 76 10.82 12.62 -9.40
C GLU A 76 12.11 12.03 -8.79
N ARG A 77 13.22 12.17 -9.53
CA ARG A 77 14.47 11.50 -9.18
C ARG A 77 15.11 12.07 -7.92
N TYR A 78 15.08 13.39 -7.73
CA TYR A 78 15.83 14.07 -6.67
C TYR A 78 14.92 14.76 -5.65
N ILE A 79 14.05 15.69 -6.08
CA ILE A 79 13.30 16.55 -5.17
C ILE A 79 12.26 15.73 -4.40
N LYS A 80 11.43 14.99 -5.13
CA LYS A 80 10.40 14.12 -4.53
C LYS A 80 11.04 13.07 -3.61
N ARG A 81 12.15 12.46 -4.04
CA ARG A 81 12.87 11.48 -3.22
C ARG A 81 13.44 12.08 -1.93
N LEU A 82 14.00 13.28 -2.00
CA LEU A 82 14.50 13.99 -0.81
C LEU A 82 13.34 14.28 0.17
N LEU A 83 12.19 14.76 -0.34
CA LEU A 83 11.02 15.01 0.47
C LEU A 83 10.49 13.69 1.10
N ASP A 84 10.42 12.60 0.35
CA ASP A 84 10.05 11.28 0.87
C ASP A 84 10.95 10.86 2.03
N ILE A 85 12.27 11.02 1.91
CA ILE A 85 13.23 10.67 2.97
C ILE A 85 13.03 11.56 4.21
N LEU A 86 12.96 12.86 4.04
CA LEU A 86 12.85 13.79 5.16
C LEU A 86 11.54 13.61 5.92
N LEU A 87 10.43 13.51 5.20
CA LEU A 87 9.11 13.35 5.81
C LEU A 87 8.92 11.96 6.44
N SER A 88 9.43 10.90 5.81
CA SER A 88 9.35 9.55 6.39
C SER A 88 10.25 9.40 7.62
N LEU A 89 11.46 9.95 7.62
CA LEU A 89 12.33 9.94 8.78
C LEU A 89 11.73 10.73 9.95
N GLY A 90 11.24 11.95 9.67
CA GLY A 90 10.52 12.76 10.64
C GLY A 90 9.28 12.07 11.18
N GLY A 91 8.48 11.45 10.29
CA GLY A 91 7.29 10.69 10.65
C GLY A 91 7.61 9.49 11.55
N LEU A 92 8.64 8.70 11.23
CA LEU A 92 9.07 7.57 12.08
C LEU A 92 9.53 8.04 13.46
N LEU A 93 10.25 9.17 13.54
CA LEU A 93 10.71 9.71 14.81
C LEU A 93 9.52 10.19 15.66
N VAL A 94 8.63 11.01 15.09
CA VAL A 94 7.49 11.60 15.81
C VAL A 94 6.46 10.53 16.22
N LEU A 95 6.20 9.56 15.33
CA LEU A 95 5.22 8.50 15.57
C LEU A 95 5.80 7.30 16.34
N SER A 96 7.10 7.30 16.68
CA SER A 96 7.73 6.18 17.38
C SER A 96 7.04 5.77 18.69
N PRO A 97 6.48 6.68 19.54
CA PRO A 97 5.69 6.28 20.70
C PRO A 97 4.41 5.55 20.32
N VAL A 98 3.75 5.97 19.23
CA VAL A 98 2.53 5.31 18.72
C VAL A 98 2.87 3.90 18.22
N PHE A 99 3.97 3.75 17.50
CA PHE A 99 4.46 2.44 17.05
C PHE A 99 4.70 1.50 18.25
N LEU A 100 5.36 2.00 19.29
CA LEU A 100 5.62 1.21 20.49
C LEU A 100 4.32 0.80 21.19
N PHE A 101 3.38 1.73 21.37
CA PHE A 101 2.08 1.46 21.96
C PHE A 101 1.31 0.39 21.17
N LEU A 102 1.20 0.55 19.84
CA LEU A 102 0.51 -0.41 18.98
C LEU A 102 1.20 -1.78 18.99
N THR A 103 2.54 -1.81 19.02
CA THR A 103 3.32 -3.05 19.15
C THR A 103 2.94 -3.82 20.40
N VAL A 104 2.95 -3.16 21.56
CA VAL A 104 2.59 -3.78 22.85
C VAL A 104 1.14 -4.24 22.82
N TRP A 105 0.23 -3.41 22.32
CA TRP A 105 -1.19 -3.76 22.26
C TRP A 105 -1.46 -4.97 21.37
N ILE A 106 -0.86 -5.06 20.20
CA ILE A 106 -0.99 -6.22 19.30
C ILE A 106 -0.47 -7.49 19.97
N LEU A 107 0.70 -7.42 20.65
CA LEU A 107 1.29 -8.56 21.35
C LEU A 107 0.43 -9.08 22.50
N LEU A 108 -0.25 -8.17 23.22
CA LEU A 108 -1.13 -8.53 24.32
C LEU A 108 -2.48 -9.10 23.87
N ASP A 109 -2.98 -8.65 22.71
CA ASP A 109 -4.27 -9.11 22.16
C ASP A 109 -4.16 -10.46 21.45
N ASP A 110 -3.11 -10.63 20.63
CA ASP A 110 -2.84 -11.88 19.89
C ASP A 110 -1.32 -12.09 19.76
N PRO A 111 -0.72 -12.93 20.62
CA PRO A 111 0.73 -13.17 20.60
C PRO A 111 1.24 -13.67 19.24
N GLY A 112 2.36 -13.09 18.76
CA GLY A 112 2.97 -13.46 17.48
C GLY A 112 3.65 -12.26 16.78
N PRO A 113 3.98 -12.36 15.47
CA PRO A 113 4.57 -11.27 14.71
C PRO A 113 3.71 -10.01 14.75
N VAL A 114 4.30 -8.86 15.06
CA VAL A 114 3.60 -7.56 15.14
C VAL A 114 3.29 -7.02 13.76
N LEU A 115 4.17 -7.28 12.80
CA LEU A 115 4.02 -6.82 11.43
C LEU A 115 3.56 -7.97 10.52
N PHE A 116 2.66 -7.62 9.63
CA PHE A 116 2.25 -8.40 8.48
C PHE A 116 2.93 -7.84 7.23
N THR A 117 3.45 -8.71 6.37
CA THR A 117 4.03 -8.31 5.10
C THR A 117 3.27 -8.93 3.94
N GLN A 118 3.06 -8.15 2.90
CA GLN A 118 2.34 -8.58 1.70
C GLN A 118 3.11 -8.21 0.44
N LYS A 119 3.16 -9.13 -0.53
CA LYS A 119 3.77 -8.89 -1.83
C LYS A 119 2.94 -7.91 -2.63
N ARG A 120 3.55 -6.82 -3.08
CA ARG A 120 2.91 -5.74 -3.84
C ARG A 120 3.74 -5.37 -5.06
N ILE A 121 3.06 -4.75 -6.04
CA ILE A 121 3.68 -4.22 -7.24
C ILE A 121 4.21 -2.83 -6.94
N GLY A 122 5.51 -2.65 -7.17
CA GLY A 122 6.23 -1.39 -7.05
C GLY A 122 6.51 -0.73 -8.40
N LYS A 123 7.49 0.20 -8.41
CA LYS A 123 7.96 0.87 -9.62
C LYS A 123 8.43 -0.15 -10.66
N ASP A 124 8.13 0.13 -11.94
CA ASP A 124 8.49 -0.71 -13.09
C ASP A 124 8.05 -2.18 -12.93
N LYS A 125 6.98 -2.41 -12.18
CA LYS A 125 6.44 -3.75 -11.84
C LYS A 125 7.41 -4.63 -11.01
N GLN A 126 8.42 -4.01 -10.37
CA GLN A 126 9.25 -4.70 -9.40
C GLN A 126 8.42 -5.01 -8.16
N TYR A 127 8.38 -6.26 -7.74
CA TYR A 127 7.68 -6.63 -6.52
C TYR A 127 8.47 -6.23 -5.27
N PHE A 128 7.73 -5.80 -4.25
CA PHE A 128 8.29 -5.52 -2.93
C PHE A 128 7.39 -6.04 -1.82
N LYS A 129 7.92 -6.10 -0.59
CA LYS A 129 7.18 -6.46 0.61
C LYS A 129 6.65 -5.18 1.24
N LEU A 130 5.33 -5.02 1.22
CA LEU A 130 4.64 -3.94 1.91
C LEU A 130 4.48 -4.32 3.38
N HIS A 131 4.81 -3.42 4.29
CA HIS A 131 4.68 -3.62 5.72
C HIS A 131 3.38 -2.99 6.26
N LYS A 132 2.66 -3.75 7.09
CA LYS A 132 1.49 -3.29 7.84
C LYS A 132 1.56 -3.79 9.27
N PHE A 133 0.91 -3.13 10.21
CA PHE A 133 0.62 -3.75 11.50
C PHE A 133 -0.36 -4.91 11.31
N ARG A 134 -0.12 -5.98 12.03
CA ARG A 134 -1.01 -7.13 12.03
C ARG A 134 -2.33 -6.75 12.70
N SER A 135 -3.41 -6.83 11.96
CA SER A 135 -4.78 -6.55 12.41
C SER A 135 -5.69 -7.77 12.38
N MET A 136 -5.15 -8.90 11.89
CA MET A 136 -5.88 -10.16 11.76
C MET A 136 -5.14 -11.28 12.49
N LYS A 137 -5.89 -12.30 12.91
CA LYS A 137 -5.37 -13.48 13.61
C LYS A 137 -4.38 -14.27 12.74
N MET A 138 -3.47 -14.98 13.40
CA MET A 138 -2.48 -15.82 12.70
C MET A 138 -3.08 -16.93 11.83
N CYS A 139 -4.30 -17.36 12.10
CA CYS A 139 -4.99 -18.38 11.31
C CYS A 139 -5.65 -17.85 10.03
N THR A 140 -5.54 -16.55 9.75
CA THR A 140 -6.14 -15.94 8.56
C THR A 140 -5.46 -16.42 7.29
N PRO A 141 -6.20 -16.80 6.22
CA PRO A 141 -5.61 -17.07 4.92
C PRO A 141 -4.89 -15.85 4.34
N HIS A 142 -3.61 -15.98 3.96
CA HIS A 142 -2.75 -14.86 3.57
C HIS A 142 -2.82 -14.48 2.09
N ASP A 143 -3.28 -15.40 1.23
CA ASP A 143 -3.20 -15.25 -0.23
C ASP A 143 -4.48 -14.67 -0.85
N ARG A 144 -5.46 -14.28 -0.03
CA ARG A 144 -6.72 -13.70 -0.50
C ARG A 144 -6.90 -12.28 0.04
N PRO A 145 -7.42 -11.35 -0.77
CA PRO A 145 -7.88 -10.06 -0.27
C PRO A 145 -8.96 -10.24 0.80
N THR A 146 -9.02 -9.35 1.77
CA THR A 146 -9.98 -9.44 2.90
C THR A 146 -11.45 -9.55 2.43
N HIS A 147 -11.81 -8.86 1.33
CA HIS A 147 -13.17 -8.89 0.78
C HIS A 147 -13.55 -10.22 0.12
N MET A 148 -12.58 -11.09 -0.18
CA MET A 148 -12.80 -12.44 -0.72
C MET A 148 -12.81 -13.52 0.38
N LEU A 149 -12.69 -13.15 1.64
CA LEU A 149 -12.79 -14.08 2.77
C LEU A 149 -14.25 -14.27 3.18
N ASP A 150 -14.64 -15.52 3.41
CA ASP A 150 -15.91 -15.84 4.04
C ASP A 150 -15.88 -15.34 5.49
N ASN A 151 -16.79 -14.43 5.86
CA ASN A 151 -16.88 -13.83 7.19
C ASN A 151 -15.54 -13.21 7.69
N PRO A 152 -15.01 -12.19 7.01
CA PRO A 152 -13.70 -11.60 7.34
C PRO A 152 -13.61 -11.07 8.78
N GLU A 153 -14.73 -10.69 9.39
CA GLU A 153 -14.79 -10.15 10.77
C GLU A 153 -14.31 -11.14 11.83
N GLN A 154 -14.49 -12.44 11.63
CA GLN A 154 -14.03 -13.49 12.57
C GLN A 154 -12.52 -13.58 12.69
N TYR A 155 -11.81 -13.10 11.67
CA TYR A 155 -10.35 -13.09 11.62
C TYR A 155 -9.75 -11.79 12.17
N ILE A 156 -10.53 -10.73 12.37
CA ILE A 156 -10.04 -9.46 12.87
C ILE A 156 -9.87 -9.56 14.40
N THR A 157 -8.69 -9.16 14.91
CA THR A 157 -8.41 -9.09 16.34
C THR A 157 -9.11 -7.87 16.96
N LYS A 158 -9.22 -7.78 18.30
CA LYS A 158 -9.83 -6.63 18.96
C LYS A 158 -9.02 -5.34 18.72
N SER A 159 -7.70 -5.42 18.88
CA SER A 159 -6.78 -4.33 18.53
C SER A 159 -6.85 -4.04 17.03
N GLY A 160 -6.93 -5.08 16.21
CA GLY A 160 -7.01 -4.98 14.76
C GLY A 160 -8.23 -4.20 14.27
N LYS A 161 -9.38 -4.35 14.93
CA LYS A 161 -10.59 -3.58 14.59
C LYS A 161 -10.36 -2.06 14.77
N PHE A 162 -9.75 -1.67 15.89
CA PHE A 162 -9.42 -0.27 16.14
C PHE A 162 -8.37 0.24 15.15
N ILE A 163 -7.29 -0.52 14.94
CA ILE A 163 -6.17 -0.19 14.06
C ILE A 163 -6.66 0.06 12.62
N ARG A 164 -7.52 -0.84 12.10
CA ARG A 164 -8.10 -0.71 10.75
C ARG A 164 -9.05 0.47 10.62
N ASN A 165 -9.93 0.67 11.59
CA ASN A 165 -10.90 1.78 11.56
C ASN A 165 -10.23 3.16 11.51
N HIS A 166 -8.98 3.25 12.03
CA HIS A 166 -8.21 4.49 12.03
C HIS A 166 -7.06 4.48 11.02
N SER A 167 -7.00 3.47 10.13
CA SER A 167 -5.91 3.28 9.13
C SER A 167 -4.50 3.26 9.75
N LEU A 168 -4.40 2.91 11.04
CA LEU A 168 -3.12 2.83 11.75
C LEU A 168 -2.30 1.60 11.34
N ASP A 169 -2.95 0.59 10.75
CA ASP A 169 -2.27 -0.58 10.18
C ASP A 169 -1.31 -0.21 9.05
N GLU A 170 -1.51 0.91 8.39
CA GLU A 170 -0.68 1.37 7.29
C GLU A 170 0.55 2.18 7.72
N LEU A 171 0.67 2.57 9.01
CA LEU A 171 1.82 3.34 9.50
C LEU A 171 3.19 2.72 9.19
N PRO A 172 3.40 1.39 9.23
CA PRO A 172 4.67 0.79 8.86
C PRO A 172 5.11 1.03 7.41
N GLN A 173 4.21 1.44 6.51
CA GLN A 173 4.55 1.82 5.14
C GLN A 173 5.47 3.05 5.09
N ILE A 174 5.54 3.86 6.16
CA ILE A 174 6.53 4.95 6.29
C ILE A 174 7.96 4.39 6.17
N TRP A 175 8.21 3.17 6.65
CA TRP A 175 9.47 2.47 6.43
C TRP A 175 9.68 2.15 4.96
N ASP A 176 8.66 1.68 4.24
CA ASP A 176 8.76 1.36 2.81
C ASP A 176 9.05 2.62 1.97
N ILE A 177 8.56 3.78 2.41
CA ILE A 177 8.89 5.07 1.81
C ILE A 177 10.36 5.43 2.09
N LEU A 178 10.83 5.28 3.33
CA LEU A 178 12.20 5.61 3.72
C LEU A 178 13.23 4.79 2.94
N ILE A 179 13.02 3.48 2.78
CA ILE A 179 13.92 2.61 2.01
C ILE A 179 13.76 2.74 0.50
N GLY A 180 12.70 3.40 0.02
CA GLY A 180 12.51 3.76 -1.38
C GLY A 180 11.68 2.82 -2.22
N ASN A 181 10.99 1.85 -1.62
CA ASN A 181 10.01 1.01 -2.29
C ASN A 181 8.75 1.79 -2.67
N MET A 182 8.40 2.78 -1.85
CA MET A 182 7.24 3.64 -1.99
C MET A 182 7.61 5.12 -1.98
N SER A 183 6.64 5.96 -2.24
CA SER A 183 6.63 7.41 -2.06
C SER A 183 5.44 7.79 -1.17
N ILE A 184 5.42 9.01 -0.63
CA ILE A 184 4.25 9.54 0.08
C ILE A 184 3.06 9.65 -0.87
N ILE A 185 3.29 10.22 -2.05
CA ILE A 185 2.28 10.41 -3.08
C ILE A 185 2.57 9.53 -4.30
N GLY A 186 1.57 8.79 -4.76
CA GLY A 186 1.67 7.93 -5.94
C GLY A 186 0.46 7.00 -6.10
N PRO A 187 0.41 6.19 -7.14
CA PRO A 187 -0.60 5.14 -7.28
C PRO A 187 -0.58 4.17 -6.10
N ARG A 188 -1.74 3.76 -5.57
CA ARG A 188 -1.78 2.77 -4.48
C ARG A 188 -1.13 1.45 -4.94
N PRO A 189 -0.22 0.83 -4.16
CA PRO A 189 0.46 -0.39 -4.59
C PRO A 189 -0.54 -1.54 -4.80
N ALA A 190 -0.62 -2.04 -6.03
CA ALA A 190 -1.47 -3.17 -6.38
C ALA A 190 -0.99 -4.47 -5.73
N LEU A 191 -1.90 -5.42 -5.48
CA LEU A 191 -1.54 -6.79 -5.12
C LEU A 191 -0.75 -7.43 -6.27
N TRP A 192 0.13 -8.35 -5.94
CA TRP A 192 0.97 -9.04 -6.91
C TRP A 192 0.18 -9.82 -7.98
N ASN A 193 -1.07 -10.16 -7.68
CA ASN A 193 -2.01 -10.89 -8.54
C ASN A 193 -3.21 -10.04 -8.97
N GLN A 194 -3.08 -8.71 -9.01
CA GLN A 194 -4.03 -7.80 -9.65
C GLN A 194 -3.59 -7.51 -11.08
N ASP A 195 -3.74 -8.52 -11.92
CA ASP A 195 -3.18 -8.52 -13.28
C ASP A 195 -3.93 -7.56 -14.20
N LEU A 196 -5.27 -7.50 -14.09
CA LEU A 196 -6.06 -6.58 -14.89
C LEU A 196 -5.75 -5.12 -14.54
N LEU A 197 -5.70 -4.77 -13.26
CA LEU A 197 -5.33 -3.41 -12.83
C LEU A 197 -3.91 -3.04 -13.29
N THR A 198 -2.98 -3.99 -13.23
CA THR A 198 -1.60 -3.78 -13.68
C THR A 198 -1.52 -3.51 -15.17
N ALA A 199 -2.24 -4.28 -15.98
CA ALA A 199 -2.30 -4.09 -17.42
C ALA A 199 -3.00 -2.77 -17.80
N GLU A 200 -4.10 -2.42 -17.12
CA GLU A 200 -4.79 -1.15 -17.35
C GLU A 200 -3.90 0.05 -17.03
N ARG A 201 -3.12 0.00 -15.94
CA ARG A 201 -2.15 1.05 -15.57
C ARG A 201 -1.03 1.20 -16.60
N ASP A 202 -0.60 0.12 -17.25
CA ASP A 202 0.45 0.18 -18.28
C ASP A 202 0.00 0.96 -19.52
N LYS A 203 -1.30 0.97 -19.87
CA LYS A 203 -1.83 1.81 -20.95
C LYS A 203 -1.53 3.30 -20.73
N TYR A 204 -1.39 3.71 -19.48
CA TYR A 204 -1.09 5.10 -19.08
C TYR A 204 0.33 5.26 -18.53
N GLY A 205 1.09 4.17 -18.42
CA GLY A 205 2.43 4.12 -17.85
C GLY A 205 2.47 4.39 -16.33
N ALA A 206 1.36 4.19 -15.62
CA ALA A 206 1.29 4.48 -14.19
C ALA A 206 2.13 3.52 -13.33
N ASN A 207 2.54 2.37 -13.87
CA ASN A 207 3.45 1.45 -13.18
C ASN A 207 4.93 1.86 -13.28
N ASP A 208 5.29 2.86 -14.12
CA ASP A 208 6.67 3.31 -14.26
C ASP A 208 7.17 4.15 -13.08
N ILE A 209 6.27 4.60 -12.22
CA ILE A 209 6.57 5.44 -11.05
C ILE A 209 6.38 4.68 -9.74
N LYS A 210 6.94 5.21 -8.65
CA LYS A 210 6.79 4.58 -7.33
C LYS A 210 5.34 4.62 -6.87
N PRO A 211 4.83 3.53 -6.26
CA PRO A 211 3.54 3.56 -5.61
C PRO A 211 3.57 4.48 -4.38
N GLY A 212 2.40 4.99 -4.00
CA GLY A 212 2.24 5.95 -2.91
C GLY A 212 1.43 5.42 -1.74
N LEU A 213 1.63 6.04 -0.58
CA LEU A 213 0.76 5.88 0.60
C LEU A 213 -0.62 6.48 0.32
N THR A 214 -0.64 7.64 -0.33
CA THR A 214 -1.83 8.29 -0.88
C THR A 214 -1.57 8.78 -2.31
N GLY A 215 -2.60 9.18 -3.05
CA GLY A 215 -2.44 9.64 -4.43
C GLY A 215 -3.74 10.09 -5.07
N TRP A 216 -3.67 10.44 -6.35
CA TRP A 216 -4.78 11.06 -7.05
C TRP A 216 -6.04 10.18 -7.10
N ALA A 217 -5.91 8.87 -7.40
CA ALA A 217 -7.04 7.95 -7.39
C ALA A 217 -7.63 7.80 -5.97
N GLN A 218 -6.76 7.75 -4.92
CA GLN A 218 -7.23 7.59 -3.54
C GLN A 218 -8.08 8.77 -3.05
N ILE A 219 -7.76 10.00 -3.45
CA ILE A 219 -8.55 11.17 -3.04
C ILE A 219 -9.79 11.42 -3.92
N ASN A 220 -9.95 10.67 -5.02
CA ASN A 220 -11.08 10.79 -5.95
C ASN A 220 -12.01 9.57 -5.97
N GLY A 221 -11.99 8.71 -4.96
CA GLY A 221 -12.95 7.58 -4.84
C GLY A 221 -12.37 6.27 -4.30
N ARG A 222 -11.05 6.20 -4.06
CA ARG A 222 -10.38 5.03 -3.40
C ARG A 222 -10.72 3.68 -4.05
N ASP A 223 -11.23 2.77 -3.24
CA ASP A 223 -11.48 1.37 -3.62
C ASP A 223 -12.83 1.20 -4.35
N GLU A 224 -13.72 2.21 -4.32
CA GLU A 224 -15.00 2.20 -5.04
C GLU A 224 -14.85 2.48 -6.54
N LEU A 225 -13.68 2.96 -6.98
CA LEU A 225 -13.40 3.21 -8.38
C LEU A 225 -13.27 1.90 -9.16
N GLU A 226 -13.94 1.85 -10.31
CA GLU A 226 -13.72 0.82 -11.32
C GLU A 226 -12.23 0.76 -11.72
N ILE A 227 -11.73 -0.43 -12.07
CA ILE A 227 -10.32 -0.68 -12.39
C ILE A 227 -9.81 0.26 -13.48
N THR A 228 -10.60 0.47 -14.53
CA THR A 228 -10.27 1.35 -15.66
C THR A 228 -10.15 2.81 -15.23
N GLU A 229 -11.07 3.29 -14.40
CA GLU A 229 -11.06 4.67 -13.90
C GLU A 229 -9.92 4.89 -12.90
N LYS A 230 -9.65 3.92 -12.04
CA LYS A 230 -8.48 3.91 -11.15
C LYS A 230 -7.19 4.03 -11.94
N ALA A 231 -7.01 3.22 -12.98
CA ALA A 231 -5.84 3.25 -13.86
C ALA A 231 -5.70 4.58 -14.61
N ARG A 232 -6.82 5.16 -15.07
CA ARG A 232 -6.86 6.46 -15.74
C ARG A 232 -6.38 7.59 -14.81
N LEU A 233 -6.90 7.63 -13.57
CA LEU A 233 -6.50 8.62 -12.57
C LEU A 233 -5.03 8.48 -12.17
N ASP A 234 -4.54 7.24 -12.02
CA ASP A 234 -3.13 6.98 -11.76
C ASP A 234 -2.24 7.44 -12.93
N GLY A 235 -2.70 7.28 -14.17
CA GLY A 235 -2.05 7.80 -15.36
C GLY A 235 -2.09 9.33 -15.44
N GLU A 236 -3.20 9.96 -15.03
CA GLU A 236 -3.31 11.41 -14.92
C GLU A 236 -2.30 11.96 -13.92
N TYR A 237 -2.17 11.30 -12.75
CA TYR A 237 -1.15 11.64 -11.76
C TYR A 237 0.27 11.60 -12.37
N LYS A 238 0.62 10.52 -13.07
CA LYS A 238 1.93 10.41 -13.75
C LYS A 238 2.18 11.57 -14.71
N LYS A 239 1.19 11.92 -15.53
CA LYS A 239 1.30 13.03 -16.51
C LYS A 239 1.52 14.39 -15.85
N LYS A 240 0.89 14.61 -14.69
CA LYS A 240 0.95 15.88 -13.92
C LYS A 240 2.00 15.88 -12.82
N LEU A 241 2.86 14.87 -12.76
CA LEU A 241 3.84 14.69 -11.68
C LEU A 241 4.69 15.93 -11.50
N SER A 242 4.46 16.64 -10.40
CA SER A 242 5.12 17.89 -10.02
C SER A 242 4.93 18.14 -8.53
N PHE A 243 5.75 19.04 -7.94
CA PHE A 243 5.61 19.43 -6.54
C PHE A 243 4.21 19.98 -6.21
N SER A 244 3.67 20.84 -7.07
CA SER A 244 2.34 21.43 -6.87
C SER A 244 1.23 20.37 -6.92
N PHE A 245 1.35 19.37 -7.78
CA PHE A 245 0.37 18.30 -7.87
C PHE A 245 0.49 17.31 -6.70
N ASP A 246 1.70 17.00 -6.26
CA ASP A 246 1.93 16.23 -5.03
C ASP A 246 1.35 16.94 -3.80
N LEU A 247 1.57 18.24 -3.68
CA LEU A 247 0.99 19.05 -2.60
C LEU A 247 -0.55 19.04 -2.66
N LYS A 248 -1.14 19.12 -3.86
CA LYS A 248 -2.60 19.00 -4.04
C LYS A 248 -3.11 17.65 -3.56
N CYS A 249 -2.44 16.54 -3.92
CA CYS A 249 -2.81 15.21 -3.47
C CYS A 249 -2.66 15.07 -1.94
N PHE A 250 -1.58 15.59 -1.37
CA PHE A 250 -1.33 15.59 0.06
C PHE A 250 -2.43 16.31 0.84
N LEU A 251 -2.74 17.55 0.44
CA LEU A 251 -3.82 18.33 1.07
C LEU A 251 -5.19 17.69 0.86
N GLY A 252 -5.43 17.10 -0.31
CA GLY A 252 -6.64 16.34 -0.61
C GLY A 252 -6.85 15.14 0.33
N SER A 253 -5.76 14.49 0.75
CA SER A 253 -5.83 13.35 1.67
C SER A 253 -6.42 13.72 3.03
N PHE A 254 -6.14 14.92 3.56
CA PHE A 254 -6.72 15.37 4.82
C PHE A 254 -8.25 15.53 4.75
N LYS A 255 -8.77 15.96 3.59
CA LYS A 255 -10.23 16.08 3.40
C LYS A 255 -10.93 14.72 3.46
N VAL A 256 -10.26 13.67 2.97
CA VAL A 256 -10.79 12.31 3.01
C VAL A 256 -10.79 11.76 4.45
N PHE A 257 -9.82 12.16 5.28
CA PHE A 257 -9.79 11.78 6.71
C PHE A 257 -10.79 12.55 7.57
N THR A 258 -11.17 13.76 7.18
CA THR A 258 -12.05 14.65 7.98
C THR A 258 -13.49 14.72 7.48
N GLY A 259 -13.77 14.19 6.30
CA GLY A 259 -15.07 14.33 5.63
C GLY A 259 -15.65 12.99 5.22
N ASP A 260 -16.83 12.78 5.71
CA ASP A 260 -17.84 11.81 5.32
C ASP A 260 -17.51 10.32 5.53
N ASP A 261 -18.27 9.69 6.43
CA ASP A 261 -18.22 8.29 6.87
C ASP A 261 -18.55 7.25 5.75
N SER A 262 -18.54 7.64 4.49
CA SER A 262 -18.97 6.79 3.37
C SER A 262 -17.91 5.79 2.88
N VAL A 263 -16.64 5.92 3.29
CA VAL A 263 -15.56 5.05 2.79
C VAL A 263 -14.89 4.30 3.94
N VAL A 264 -15.57 3.29 4.46
CA VAL A 264 -14.97 2.31 5.38
C VAL A 264 -14.41 1.16 4.54
N GLU A 265 -13.09 1.00 4.55
CA GLU A 265 -12.39 -0.14 3.98
C GLU A 265 -13.04 -1.45 4.46
N GLY A 266 -13.69 -2.19 3.55
CA GLY A 266 -14.25 -3.51 3.83
C GLY A 266 -15.72 -3.56 4.33
N LYS A 267 -16.52 -2.50 4.25
CA LYS A 267 -17.98 -2.66 4.36
C LYS A 267 -18.52 -3.27 3.06
N LEU A 268 -18.91 -4.52 3.14
CA LEU A 268 -19.84 -5.12 2.19
C LEU A 268 -21.12 -4.27 2.17
N THR A 269 -21.32 -3.50 1.12
CA THR A 269 -22.65 -2.97 0.80
C THR A 269 -23.56 -4.16 0.56
N LYS A 270 -24.42 -4.46 1.53
CA LYS A 270 -25.58 -5.34 1.28
C LYS A 270 -26.33 -4.67 0.14
N GLY A 271 -26.32 -5.34 -1.02
CA GLY A 271 -27.14 -4.97 -2.16
C GLY A 271 -28.60 -4.86 -1.74
N GLY A 272 -29.05 -3.64 -1.58
CA GLY A 272 -30.47 -3.32 -1.55
C GLY A 272 -30.97 -3.30 -2.98
N ALA A 273 -31.41 -4.44 -3.49
CA ALA A 273 -32.34 -4.48 -4.59
C ALA A 273 -33.58 -3.69 -4.16
N LYS A 274 -33.75 -2.49 -4.67
CA LYS A 274 -35.07 -1.85 -4.73
C LYS A 274 -35.71 -2.29 -6.04
N GLU A 275 -36.54 -3.31 -5.94
CA GLU A 275 -37.62 -3.53 -6.91
C GLU A 275 -38.48 -2.26 -6.96
N LYS A 276 -38.67 -1.76 -8.15
CA LYS A 276 -39.90 -1.14 -8.61
C LYS A 276 -40.13 -1.56 -10.04
#